data_27cb23aaa7e2ca1900f4b5ef728270c7
#
_entry.id   27cb23aaa7e2ca1900f4b5ef728270c7
#
_cell.length_a   1.000
_cell.length_b   1.000
_cell.length_c   1.000
_cell.angle_alpha   90.00
_cell.angle_beta   90.00
_cell.angle_gamma   90.00
#
_symmetry.space_group_name_H-M   'P 1'
#
loop_
_entity.id
_entity.type
_entity.pdbx_description
1 polymer ?
#
loop_
_entity_poly.entity_id
_entity_poly.type
_entity_poly.pdbx_seq_one_letter_code
_entity_poly.pdbx_strand_id
1 'polypeptide(L)'
;LKALQKKRAEDPNGTDLFANPNVVPFDASNRRPNTPPELFSQSDLRIGGSDSSFNGQPNSMIGTALPDLETGLTAGAKLNVESSARSIVKQLPDFVSWSIDAERVEPRLVAITQPNSSYCEEYRSLRTHVLHKGQRNNLKSIVVASVNPSEGKSVTSINLSWLLAQTDGVRALIIDSDLRMPSLADYLGIETDKGLSHVLTGDATLAESIVRLEPSGLHILPGGDARNDVAEMISGPKFKEILKEAREMFD
;
A
#
# COMPACT_ATOMS: atom_id res chain seq x y z
N LEU A 1 -11.40 26.95 13.65
CA LEU A 1 -12.86 26.91 13.92
C LEU A 1 -13.43 28.28 14.28
N LYS A 2 -12.83 29.05 15.22
CA LYS A 2 -13.33 30.41 15.60
C LYS A 2 -13.24 31.43 14.45
N ALA A 3 -12.26 31.35 13.56
CA ALA A 3 -12.11 32.24 12.41
C ALA A 3 -13.16 31.95 11.31
N LEU A 4 -13.55 30.70 11.11
CA LEU A 4 -14.59 30.27 10.17
C LEU A 4 -15.99 30.65 10.68
N GLN A 5 -16.24 30.65 11.99
CA GLN A 5 -17.51 31.12 12.56
C GLN A 5 -17.69 32.63 12.47
N LYS A 6 -16.58 33.39 12.50
CA LYS A 6 -16.65 34.85 12.37
C LYS A 6 -16.96 35.30 10.94
N LYS A 7 -16.51 34.56 9.91
CA LYS A 7 -16.81 34.87 8.50
C LYS A 7 -18.26 34.56 8.10
N ARG A 8 -18.93 33.64 8.80
CA ARG A 8 -20.35 33.31 8.56
C ARG A 8 -21.35 34.36 9.09
N ALA A 9 -20.90 35.22 9.96
CA ALA A 9 -21.77 36.28 10.57
C ALA A 9 -21.82 37.59 9.77
N GLU A 10 -20.98 37.75 8.75
CA GLU A 10 -20.82 39.00 8.01
C GLU A 10 -21.39 38.99 6.58
N ASP A 11 -22.01 37.89 6.12
CA ASP A 11 -22.60 37.85 4.77
C ASP A 11 -24.02 37.25 4.77
N PRO A 12 -25.05 38.11 4.99
CA PRO A 12 -26.45 37.68 5.05
C PRO A 12 -27.09 37.33 3.69
N ASN A 13 -26.37 37.49 2.55
CA ASN A 13 -26.88 37.23 1.21
C ASN A 13 -26.01 36.31 0.34
N GLY A 14 -25.10 35.59 0.93
CA GLY A 14 -24.27 34.60 0.22
C GLY A 14 -25.11 33.43 -0.27
N THR A 15 -25.45 33.41 -1.52
CA THR A 15 -25.95 32.23 -2.24
C THR A 15 -24.90 31.15 -2.16
N ASP A 16 -25.22 30.05 -1.47
CA ASP A 16 -24.37 28.90 -1.27
C ASP A 16 -24.19 28.18 -2.63
N LEU A 17 -23.15 28.53 -3.37
CA LEU A 17 -22.81 28.02 -4.70
C LEU A 17 -22.35 26.55 -4.67
N PHE A 18 -22.31 25.90 -3.50
CA PHE A 18 -21.88 24.52 -3.30
C PHE A 18 -22.95 23.59 -2.73
N ALA A 19 -24.20 24.02 -2.66
CA ALA A 19 -25.30 23.13 -2.29
C ALA A 19 -25.62 22.18 -3.45
N ASN A 20 -24.93 21.06 -3.50
CA ASN A 20 -25.34 19.92 -4.32
C ASN A 20 -26.53 19.24 -3.61
N PRO A 21 -27.77 19.28 -4.16
CA PRO A 21 -28.96 18.74 -3.51
C PRO A 21 -28.91 17.21 -3.31
N ASN A 22 -27.89 16.53 -3.82
CA ASN A 22 -27.70 15.08 -3.69
C ASN A 22 -26.66 14.69 -2.63
N VAL A 23 -26.08 15.64 -1.91
CA VAL A 23 -25.17 15.36 -0.80
C VAL A 23 -25.98 15.34 0.50
N VAL A 24 -26.35 14.16 0.96
CA VAL A 24 -26.94 13.97 2.29
C VAL A 24 -25.82 14.14 3.31
N PRO A 25 -25.93 15.07 4.28
CA PRO A 25 -24.95 15.19 5.35
C PRO A 25 -24.87 13.88 6.13
N PHE A 26 -23.65 13.47 6.47
CA PHE A 26 -23.40 12.29 7.30
C PHE A 26 -24.00 12.55 8.69
N ASP A 27 -25.13 11.91 8.97
CA ASP A 27 -25.76 11.92 10.28
C ASP A 27 -25.22 10.77 11.13
N ALA A 28 -24.40 11.10 12.11
CA ALA A 28 -23.82 10.15 13.05
C ALA A 28 -24.86 9.45 13.96
N SER A 29 -26.11 9.91 13.98
CA SER A 29 -27.19 9.36 14.81
C SER A 29 -27.89 8.16 14.18
N ASN A 30 -27.69 7.91 12.88
CA ASN A 30 -28.33 6.81 12.15
C ASN A 30 -27.43 5.56 12.07
N ARG A 31 -27.00 5.05 13.22
CA ARG A 31 -26.33 3.75 13.32
C ARG A 31 -27.35 2.65 13.05
N ARG A 32 -27.35 2.09 11.84
CA ARG A 32 -28.02 0.82 11.61
C ARG A 32 -27.28 -0.26 12.40
N PRO A 33 -28.00 -1.20 13.05
CA PRO A 33 -27.37 -2.31 13.75
C PRO A 33 -26.52 -3.11 12.74
N ASN A 34 -25.30 -3.46 13.17
CA ASN A 34 -24.33 -4.27 12.44
C ASN A 34 -24.91 -5.66 12.13
N THR A 35 -25.57 -5.81 11.00
CA THR A 35 -25.72 -7.10 10.33
C THR A 35 -24.64 -7.18 9.27
N PRO A 36 -23.74 -8.18 9.32
CA PRO A 36 -22.74 -8.39 8.29
C PRO A 36 -23.45 -8.61 6.95
N PRO A 37 -22.97 -8.08 5.83
CA PRO A 37 -23.44 -8.53 4.52
C PRO A 37 -23.09 -10.02 4.41
N GLU A 38 -24.06 -10.84 3.99
CA GLU A 38 -23.83 -12.24 3.65
C GLU A 38 -22.79 -12.29 2.52
N LEU A 39 -21.58 -12.65 2.90
CA LEU A 39 -20.47 -12.88 1.98
C LEU A 39 -20.66 -14.27 1.35
N PHE A 40 -20.84 -14.29 0.06
CA PHE A 40 -20.66 -15.39 -0.89
C PHE A 40 -20.69 -16.80 -0.31
N SER A 41 -21.72 -17.57 -0.67
CA SER A 41 -21.82 -18.99 -0.34
C SER A 41 -20.69 -19.76 -1.07
N GLN A 42 -20.17 -20.81 -0.41
CA GLN A 42 -19.13 -21.70 -0.94
C GLN A 42 -19.51 -22.42 -2.28
N SER A 43 -20.66 -22.16 -2.82
CA SER A 43 -21.17 -22.77 -4.07
C SER A 43 -20.68 -22.09 -5.35
N ASP A 44 -20.07 -20.89 -5.27
CA ASP A 44 -19.72 -20.11 -6.47
C ASP A 44 -18.27 -20.30 -6.96
N LEU A 45 -17.49 -21.16 -6.31
CA LEU A 45 -16.14 -21.54 -6.73
C LEU A 45 -16.14 -22.89 -7.45
N ARG A 46 -16.80 -23.00 -8.60
CA ARG A 46 -16.56 -24.09 -9.55
C ARG A 46 -15.46 -23.67 -10.52
N ILE A 47 -14.24 -24.02 -10.20
CA ILE A 47 -13.18 -24.14 -11.19
C ILE A 47 -13.24 -25.59 -11.69
N GLY A 48 -13.70 -25.76 -12.92
CA GLY A 48 -13.73 -27.05 -13.61
C GLY A 48 -12.31 -27.48 -14.01
N GLY A 49 -12.10 -28.80 -13.99
CA GLY A 49 -10.92 -29.44 -14.56
C GLY A 49 -10.47 -30.64 -13.76
N SER A 50 -11.23 -31.72 -13.83
CA SER A 50 -10.75 -33.05 -13.52
C SER A 50 -9.94 -33.54 -14.71
N ASP A 51 -8.72 -34.02 -14.51
CA ASP A 51 -8.27 -35.23 -15.19
C ASP A 51 -7.25 -36.00 -14.35
N SER A 52 -7.50 -37.24 -14.39
CA SER A 52 -7.16 -38.41 -13.65
C SER A 52 -5.72 -38.92 -13.85
N SER A 53 -5.35 -39.69 -12.85
CA SER A 53 -4.47 -40.88 -12.90
C SER A 53 -2.97 -40.70 -13.16
N PHE A 54 -2.21 -40.84 -12.08
CA PHE A 54 -0.98 -41.63 -12.17
C PHE A 54 -0.82 -42.46 -10.89
N ASN A 55 -0.95 -43.77 -11.11
CA ASN A 55 -0.67 -44.82 -10.18
C ASN A 55 0.81 -45.18 -10.32
N GLY A 56 1.56 -45.31 -9.23
CA GLY A 56 2.97 -45.77 -9.31
C GLY A 56 3.59 -45.88 -7.93
N GLN A 57 3.70 -47.10 -7.47
CA GLN A 57 4.26 -47.54 -6.20
C GLN A 57 5.75 -47.21 -6.01
N PRO A 58 6.26 -47.29 -4.78
CA PRO A 58 7.63 -46.92 -4.42
C PRO A 58 8.60 -48.06 -4.75
N ASN A 59 9.76 -47.73 -5.27
CA ASN A 59 10.86 -48.67 -5.39
C ASN A 59 12.03 -48.18 -4.50
N SER A 60 12.35 -49.04 -3.53
CA SER A 60 13.55 -49.05 -2.73
C SER A 60 14.73 -49.52 -3.57
N MET A 61 15.90 -49.06 -3.27
CA MET A 61 17.15 -49.80 -3.05
C MET A 61 18.42 -49.07 -3.54
N ILE A 62 19.42 -49.17 -2.64
CA ILE A 62 20.88 -49.33 -2.81
C ILE A 62 21.63 -48.04 -3.16
N GLY A 63 22.38 -47.42 -2.31
CA GLY A 63 23.59 -47.79 -1.62
C GLY A 63 24.79 -48.00 -2.55
N THR A 64 25.68 -47.00 -2.70
CA THR A 64 27.09 -47.27 -2.96
C THR A 64 27.98 -46.13 -2.47
N ALA A 65 29.08 -46.55 -1.92
CA ALA A 65 30.10 -45.91 -1.15
C ALA A 65 30.86 -44.77 -1.85
N LEU A 66 31.37 -43.88 -1.00
CA LEU A 66 32.45 -42.95 -1.27
C LEU A 66 33.76 -43.69 -1.57
N PRO A 67 34.67 -43.14 -2.34
CA PRO A 67 36.08 -43.34 -2.14
C PRO A 67 36.75 -42.09 -1.57
N ASP A 68 37.48 -42.30 -0.50
CA ASP A 68 38.48 -41.42 0.06
C ASP A 68 39.57 -41.12 -0.97
N LEU A 69 40.01 -39.91 -1.05
CA LEU A 69 41.32 -39.53 -1.60
C LEU A 69 41.90 -38.40 -0.77
N GLU A 70 42.79 -38.80 0.10
CA GLU A 70 43.73 -37.93 0.80
C GLU A 70 44.82 -37.37 -0.13
N THR A 71 45.31 -36.23 0.36
CA THR A 71 46.67 -35.66 0.19
C THR A 71 47.00 -34.91 -1.08
N GLY A 72 47.36 -33.65 -0.79
CA GLY A 72 48.06 -32.76 -1.72
C GLY A 72 48.18 -31.33 -1.16
N LEU A 73 49.00 -31.14 -0.13
CA LEU A 73 49.48 -29.84 0.33
C LEU A 73 50.24 -29.12 -0.80
N THR A 74 49.85 -27.93 -1.20
CA THR A 74 50.78 -26.86 -1.54
C THR A 74 50.24 -25.52 -1.13
N ALA A 75 51.08 -24.78 -0.46
CA ALA A 75 50.84 -23.46 0.13
C ALA A 75 50.66 -22.36 -0.91
N GLY A 76 49.84 -21.34 -0.54
CA GLY A 76 50.07 -19.99 -0.99
C GLY A 76 49.14 -19.45 -2.07
N ALA A 77 47.90 -19.15 -1.74
CA ALA A 77 47.22 -17.96 -2.27
C ALA A 77 46.08 -17.58 -1.31
N LYS A 78 46.37 -16.70 -0.41
CA LYS A 78 45.30 -15.95 0.32
C LYS A 78 44.59 -15.11 -0.73
N LEU A 79 43.54 -15.65 -1.32
CA LEU A 79 42.58 -14.88 -2.09
C LEU A 79 41.77 -14.06 -1.07
N ASN A 80 42.02 -12.77 -1.09
CA ASN A 80 41.25 -11.75 -0.42
C ASN A 80 39.85 -11.73 -1.03
N VAL A 81 38.91 -12.55 -0.52
CA VAL A 81 37.51 -12.62 -0.95
C VAL A 81 36.62 -11.76 -0.02
N GLU A 82 37.17 -10.75 0.58
CA GLU A 82 36.42 -9.81 1.42
C GLU A 82 36.33 -8.42 0.82
N SER A 83 35.80 -8.22 -0.38
CA SER A 83 35.43 -6.86 -0.81
C SER A 83 34.53 -6.73 -2.02
N SER A 84 33.68 -7.69 -2.35
CA SER A 84 32.84 -7.53 -3.56
C SER A 84 31.34 -7.83 -3.37
N ALA A 85 30.84 -7.88 -2.17
CA ALA A 85 29.41 -8.06 -1.93
C ALA A 85 28.86 -7.05 -0.91
N ARG A 86 29.35 -5.83 -0.94
CA ARG A 86 28.54 -4.71 -0.42
C ARG A 86 27.58 -4.35 -1.55
N SER A 87 26.44 -5.04 -1.61
CA SER A 87 25.25 -4.50 -2.25
C SER A 87 25.12 -3.06 -1.76
N ILE A 88 25.19 -2.11 -2.69
CA ILE A 88 24.93 -0.70 -2.42
C ILE A 88 23.47 -0.65 -1.99
N VAL A 89 23.23 -0.78 -0.69
CA VAL A 89 21.93 -0.46 -0.11
C VAL A 89 21.79 1.04 -0.32
N LYS A 90 21.07 1.41 -1.37
CA LYS A 90 20.75 2.81 -1.65
C LYS A 90 20.02 3.31 -0.39
N GLN A 91 20.69 4.14 0.40
CA GLN A 91 20.08 4.71 1.59
C GLN A 91 18.87 5.52 1.14
N LEU A 92 17.72 5.25 1.77
CA LEU A 92 16.54 6.07 1.55
C LEU A 92 16.82 7.50 2.03
N PRO A 93 16.20 8.51 1.42
CA PRO A 93 16.17 9.86 1.98
C PRO A 93 15.60 9.84 3.40
N ASP A 94 15.93 10.83 4.17
CA ASP A 94 15.36 11.01 5.51
C ASP A 94 13.94 11.58 5.35
N PHE A 95 12.93 10.73 5.43
CA PHE A 95 11.53 11.11 5.28
C PHE A 95 10.98 11.66 6.58
N VAL A 96 10.07 12.63 6.49
CA VAL A 96 9.28 13.08 7.63
C VAL A 96 8.50 11.89 8.18
N SER A 97 8.56 11.69 9.52
CA SER A 97 7.83 10.61 10.19
C SER A 97 6.60 11.14 10.90
N TRP A 98 5.51 10.38 10.82
CA TRP A 98 4.24 10.66 11.49
C TRP A 98 3.80 9.46 12.30
N SER A 99 3.50 9.66 13.59
CA SER A 99 2.96 8.62 14.46
C SER A 99 1.45 8.50 14.27
N ILE A 100 0.99 7.32 13.90
CA ILE A 100 -0.44 7.05 13.67
C ILE A 100 -1.12 6.74 15.01
N ASP A 101 -2.20 7.47 15.27
CA ASP A 101 -3.09 7.25 16.40
C ASP A 101 -4.32 6.45 15.94
N ALA A 102 -4.47 5.24 16.46
CA ALA A 102 -5.56 4.34 16.10
C ALA A 102 -6.98 4.90 16.41
N GLU A 103 -7.09 5.87 17.32
CA GLU A 103 -8.37 6.50 17.66
C GLU A 103 -8.76 7.60 16.66
N ARG A 104 -7.81 8.12 15.88
CA ARG A 104 -8.00 9.23 14.94
C ARG A 104 -8.12 8.80 13.49
N VAL A 105 -7.85 7.53 13.19
CA VAL A 105 -7.96 7.01 11.82
C VAL A 105 -9.37 6.54 11.50
N GLU A 106 -9.66 6.39 10.22
CA GLU A 106 -10.91 5.77 9.73
C GLU A 106 -11.13 4.39 10.39
N PRO A 107 -12.25 4.12 11.08
CA PRO A 107 -12.47 2.88 11.83
C PRO A 107 -12.38 1.58 11.01
N ARG A 108 -12.61 1.65 9.70
CA ARG A 108 -12.49 0.50 8.76
C ARG A 108 -11.05 0.14 8.42
N LEU A 109 -10.06 0.89 8.92
CA LEU A 109 -8.65 0.53 8.82
C LEU A 109 -8.30 -0.52 9.87
N VAL A 110 -8.86 -1.72 9.69
CA VAL A 110 -8.79 -2.82 10.68
C VAL A 110 -7.38 -3.31 10.93
N ALA A 111 -6.46 -3.13 10.00
CA ALA A 111 -5.05 -3.43 10.20
C ALA A 111 -4.41 -2.52 11.27
N ILE A 112 -5.00 -1.35 11.55
CA ILE A 112 -4.57 -0.37 12.55
C ILE A 112 -5.45 -0.48 13.79
N THR A 113 -6.77 -0.40 13.62
CA THR A 113 -7.75 -0.27 14.71
C THR A 113 -8.08 -1.59 15.38
N GLN A 114 -8.04 -2.70 14.65
CA GLN A 114 -8.45 -4.03 15.11
C GLN A 114 -7.51 -5.14 14.56
N PRO A 115 -6.20 -5.09 14.87
CA PRO A 115 -5.22 -5.98 14.24
C PRO A 115 -5.45 -7.47 14.53
N ASN A 116 -6.17 -7.81 15.58
CA ASN A 116 -6.47 -9.20 15.96
C ASN A 116 -7.87 -9.67 15.49
N SER A 117 -8.57 -8.88 14.67
CA SER A 117 -9.88 -9.25 14.16
C SER A 117 -9.81 -10.24 12.99
N SER A 118 -10.88 -11.01 12.79
CA SER A 118 -11.03 -11.87 11.61
C SER A 118 -10.97 -11.07 10.30
N TYR A 119 -11.45 -9.84 10.30
CA TYR A 119 -11.35 -8.95 9.14
C TYR A 119 -9.89 -8.61 8.80
N CYS A 120 -9.04 -8.42 9.80
CA CYS A 120 -7.61 -8.19 9.57
C CYS A 120 -6.93 -9.45 9.03
N GLU A 121 -7.38 -10.66 9.41
CA GLU A 121 -6.85 -11.92 8.86
C GLU A 121 -7.11 -12.06 7.35
N GLU A 122 -8.25 -11.58 6.86
CA GLU A 122 -8.52 -11.55 5.41
C GLU A 122 -7.49 -10.67 4.67
N TYR A 123 -7.13 -9.52 5.24
CA TYR A 123 -6.07 -8.68 4.67
C TYR A 123 -4.69 -9.32 4.78
N ARG A 124 -4.39 -10.09 5.84
CA ARG A 124 -3.15 -10.88 5.94
C ARG A 124 -3.08 -11.96 4.87
N SER A 125 -4.20 -12.63 4.61
CA SER A 125 -4.31 -13.58 3.51
C SER A 125 -4.06 -12.91 2.16
N LEU A 126 -4.71 -11.77 1.90
CA LEU A 126 -4.51 -10.98 0.69
C LEU A 126 -3.04 -10.54 0.55
N ARG A 127 -2.40 -10.03 1.62
CA ARG A 127 -0.98 -9.68 1.63
C ARG A 127 -0.11 -10.85 1.19
N THR A 128 -0.35 -12.04 1.74
CA THR A 128 0.41 -13.26 1.40
C THR A 128 0.28 -13.59 -0.08
N HIS A 129 -0.91 -13.50 -0.65
CA HIS A 129 -1.14 -13.72 -2.08
C HIS A 129 -0.42 -12.68 -2.95
N VAL A 130 -0.45 -11.42 -2.54
CA VAL A 130 0.22 -10.31 -3.24
C VAL A 130 1.73 -10.51 -3.25
N LEU A 131 2.34 -10.81 -2.10
CA LEU A 131 3.77 -11.08 -1.98
C LEU A 131 4.19 -12.27 -2.85
N HIS A 132 3.44 -13.36 -2.79
CA HIS A 132 3.72 -14.55 -3.58
C HIS A 132 3.64 -14.29 -5.09
N LYS A 133 2.62 -13.56 -5.54
CA LYS A 133 2.49 -13.13 -6.94
C LYS A 133 3.58 -12.15 -7.35
N GLY A 134 3.92 -11.22 -6.46
CA GLY A 134 4.97 -10.25 -6.66
C GLY A 134 6.31 -10.92 -6.93
N GLN A 135 6.71 -11.83 -6.07
CA GLN A 135 7.95 -12.60 -6.21
C GLN A 135 8.00 -13.43 -7.49
N ARG A 136 6.92 -14.14 -7.82
CA ARG A 136 6.86 -15.00 -9.01
C ARG A 136 6.92 -14.23 -10.32
N ASN A 137 6.36 -13.04 -10.38
CA ASN A 137 6.20 -12.25 -11.59
C ASN A 137 7.06 -10.98 -11.60
N ASN A 138 7.93 -10.79 -10.60
CA ASN A 138 8.73 -9.58 -10.41
C ASN A 138 7.88 -8.28 -10.46
N LEU A 139 6.72 -8.31 -9.80
CA LEU A 139 5.80 -7.17 -9.76
C LEU A 139 6.19 -6.23 -8.63
N LYS A 140 6.47 -4.97 -8.97
CA LYS A 140 6.80 -3.91 -8.02
C LYS A 140 5.67 -2.88 -7.82
N SER A 141 4.61 -2.99 -8.57
CA SER A 141 3.52 -2.01 -8.52
C SER A 141 2.18 -2.69 -8.62
N ILE A 142 1.23 -2.24 -7.81
CA ILE A 142 -0.14 -2.72 -7.77
C ILE A 142 -1.06 -1.52 -7.87
N VAL A 143 -2.10 -1.61 -8.69
CA VAL A 143 -3.16 -0.60 -8.77
C VAL A 143 -4.41 -1.15 -8.13
N VAL A 144 -4.96 -0.41 -7.17
CA VAL A 144 -6.28 -0.67 -6.58
C VAL A 144 -7.26 0.31 -7.19
N ALA A 145 -8.21 -0.20 -7.95
CA ALA A 145 -9.20 0.59 -8.67
C ALA A 145 -10.61 0.08 -8.38
N SER A 146 -11.60 0.94 -8.58
CA SER A 146 -13.01 0.60 -8.48
C SER A 146 -13.80 1.31 -9.58
N VAL A 147 -14.97 0.75 -9.93
CA VAL A 147 -15.83 1.31 -10.97
C VAL A 147 -16.61 2.52 -10.42
N ASN A 148 -17.12 2.39 -9.18
CA ASN A 148 -17.90 3.44 -8.54
C ASN A 148 -17.15 4.04 -7.35
N PRO A 149 -17.48 5.27 -6.97
CA PRO A 149 -17.00 5.84 -5.71
C PRO A 149 -17.52 5.03 -4.51
N SER A 150 -16.79 5.10 -3.39
CA SER A 150 -17.17 4.48 -2.11
C SER A 150 -17.22 2.93 -2.08
N GLU A 151 -16.62 2.23 -3.06
CA GLU A 151 -16.49 0.77 -3.07
C GLU A 151 -15.36 0.23 -2.18
N GLY A 152 -14.70 1.10 -1.42
CA GLY A 152 -13.68 0.71 -0.45
C GLY A 152 -12.24 0.66 -0.98
N LYS A 153 -11.95 1.21 -2.17
CA LYS A 153 -10.59 1.23 -2.74
C LYS A 153 -9.54 1.79 -1.77
N SER A 154 -9.82 2.94 -1.15
CA SER A 154 -8.90 3.60 -0.21
C SER A 154 -8.69 2.77 1.06
N VAL A 155 -9.77 2.24 1.65
CA VAL A 155 -9.72 1.36 2.82
C VAL A 155 -8.92 0.09 2.52
N THR A 156 -9.17 -0.54 1.39
CA THR A 156 -8.45 -1.75 0.97
C THR A 156 -6.97 -1.46 0.73
N SER A 157 -6.66 -0.36 0.07
CA SER A 157 -5.28 0.04 -0.23
C SER A 157 -4.48 0.29 1.05
N ILE A 158 -5.04 1.03 2.02
CA ILE A 158 -4.36 1.35 3.27
C ILE A 158 -4.16 0.08 4.10
N ASN A 159 -5.21 -0.74 4.33
CA ASN A 159 -5.09 -1.96 5.11
C ASN A 159 -4.03 -2.91 4.54
N LEU A 160 -4.05 -3.12 3.22
CA LEU A 160 -3.07 -3.97 2.55
C LEU A 160 -1.65 -3.40 2.65
N SER A 161 -1.47 -2.11 2.35
CA SER A 161 -0.15 -1.45 2.38
C SER A 161 0.43 -1.39 3.79
N TRP A 162 -0.43 -1.19 4.81
CA TRP A 162 -0.02 -1.23 6.21
C TRP A 162 0.58 -2.58 6.59
N LEU A 163 -0.07 -3.67 6.20
CA LEU A 163 0.41 -5.02 6.47
C LEU A 163 1.62 -5.41 5.60
N LEU A 164 1.73 -4.89 4.37
CA LEU A 164 2.92 -5.08 3.53
C LEU A 164 4.14 -4.42 4.17
N ALA A 165 4.00 -3.20 4.69
CA ALA A 165 5.09 -2.48 5.35
C ALA A 165 5.60 -3.16 6.63
N GLN A 166 4.74 -3.94 7.31
CA GLN A 166 5.12 -4.74 8.48
C GLN A 166 5.83 -6.05 8.13
N THR A 167 6.03 -6.34 6.84
CA THR A 167 6.72 -7.55 6.40
C THR A 167 8.22 -7.28 6.31
N ASP A 168 9.02 -8.14 6.92
CA ASP A 168 10.48 -8.02 6.92
C ASP A 168 11.03 -7.95 5.49
N GLY A 169 11.91 -6.97 5.27
CA GLY A 169 12.54 -6.74 3.97
C GLY A 169 11.65 -6.09 2.92
N VAL A 170 10.43 -5.66 3.25
CA VAL A 170 9.52 -4.96 2.34
C VAL A 170 9.46 -3.47 2.68
N ARG A 171 9.84 -2.63 1.75
CA ARG A 171 9.66 -1.18 1.81
C ARG A 171 8.45 -0.79 0.98
N ALA A 172 7.32 -0.61 1.64
CA ALA A 172 6.06 -0.29 0.97
C ALA A 172 5.85 1.22 0.85
N LEU A 173 5.37 1.65 -0.33
CA LEU A 173 4.88 2.99 -0.59
C LEU A 173 3.45 2.91 -1.11
N ILE A 174 2.54 3.67 -0.51
CA ILE A 174 1.21 3.91 -1.06
C ILE A 174 1.15 5.32 -1.68
N ILE A 175 0.58 5.42 -2.89
CA ILE A 175 0.45 6.69 -3.61
C ILE A 175 -1.03 7.00 -3.79
N ASP A 176 -1.49 8.12 -3.28
CA ASP A 176 -2.84 8.63 -3.54
C ASP A 176 -2.91 9.24 -4.93
N SER A 177 -3.40 8.48 -5.88
CA SER A 177 -3.58 8.93 -7.27
C SER A 177 -5.00 9.42 -7.56
N ASP A 178 -5.89 9.46 -6.56
CA ASP A 178 -7.22 10.06 -6.69
C ASP A 178 -7.12 11.57 -6.47
N LEU A 179 -6.47 12.26 -7.41
CA LEU A 179 -6.24 13.70 -7.32
C LEU A 179 -7.52 14.55 -7.40
N ARG A 180 -8.66 13.96 -7.76
CA ARG A 180 -9.95 14.67 -7.72
C ARG A 180 -10.49 14.79 -6.30
N MET A 181 -10.35 13.71 -5.53
CA MET A 181 -10.82 13.60 -4.16
C MET A 181 -9.76 12.85 -3.32
N PRO A 182 -8.58 13.48 -3.11
CA PRO A 182 -7.55 12.87 -2.28
C PRO A 182 -8.11 12.57 -0.89
N SER A 183 -7.90 11.36 -0.39
CA SER A 183 -8.53 10.93 0.86
C SER A 183 -7.64 10.10 1.78
N LEU A 184 -6.48 9.63 1.31
CA LEU A 184 -5.65 8.74 2.12
C LEU A 184 -5.11 9.45 3.37
N ALA A 185 -4.73 10.72 3.27
CA ALA A 185 -4.26 11.51 4.42
C ALA A 185 -5.37 11.67 5.47
N ASP A 186 -6.59 12.01 5.05
CA ASP A 186 -7.75 12.15 5.94
C ASP A 186 -8.08 10.83 6.65
N TYR A 187 -8.04 9.70 5.93
CA TYR A 187 -8.31 8.37 6.50
C TYR A 187 -7.28 7.98 7.56
N LEU A 188 -6.06 8.44 7.41
CA LEU A 188 -4.95 8.20 8.35
C LEU A 188 -4.84 9.25 9.46
N GLY A 189 -5.68 10.31 9.40
CA GLY A 189 -5.66 11.39 10.38
C GLY A 189 -4.36 12.19 10.38
N ILE A 190 -3.68 12.28 9.22
CA ILE A 190 -2.44 13.03 9.05
C ILE A 190 -2.67 14.33 8.30
N GLU A 191 -1.89 15.35 8.65
CA GLU A 191 -1.89 16.65 7.97
C GLU A 191 -0.59 16.76 7.17
N THR A 192 -0.70 17.08 5.87
CA THR A 192 0.45 17.19 4.97
C THR A 192 0.30 18.41 4.07
N ASP A 193 1.37 19.18 3.95
CA ASP A 193 1.38 20.39 3.09
C ASP A 193 1.72 20.06 1.64
N LYS A 194 2.31 18.88 1.38
CA LYS A 194 2.80 18.46 0.06
C LYS A 194 2.26 17.08 -0.28
N GLY A 195 2.11 16.82 -1.58
CA GLY A 195 1.66 15.54 -2.08
C GLY A 195 1.89 15.40 -3.58
N LEU A 196 1.33 14.36 -4.18
CA LEU A 196 1.51 14.00 -5.59
C LEU A 196 1.22 15.17 -6.55
N SER A 197 0.17 15.97 -6.30
CA SER A 197 -0.15 17.15 -7.12
C SER A 197 1.01 18.15 -7.17
N HIS A 198 1.67 18.40 -6.05
CA HIS A 198 2.81 19.31 -5.97
C HIS A 198 4.06 18.76 -6.67
N VAL A 199 4.27 17.42 -6.61
CA VAL A 199 5.38 16.78 -7.34
C VAL A 199 5.13 16.83 -8.85
N LEU A 200 3.89 16.66 -9.29
CA LEU A 200 3.50 16.71 -10.68
C LEU A 200 3.65 18.12 -11.29
N THR A 201 3.35 19.15 -10.53
CA THR A 201 3.52 20.56 -10.94
C THR A 201 4.97 21.04 -10.82
N GLY A 202 5.83 20.33 -10.10
CA GLY A 202 7.21 20.71 -9.85
C GLY A 202 7.43 21.63 -8.65
N ASP A 203 6.40 21.82 -7.83
CA ASP A 203 6.44 22.65 -6.62
C ASP A 203 7.08 21.94 -5.43
N ALA A 204 7.26 20.60 -5.53
CA ALA A 204 7.94 19.78 -4.53
C ALA A 204 8.67 18.60 -5.19
N THR A 205 9.68 18.08 -4.49
CA THR A 205 10.33 16.83 -4.86
C THR A 205 9.55 15.63 -4.31
N LEU A 206 9.79 14.45 -4.89
CA LEU A 206 9.17 13.21 -4.39
C LEU A 206 9.55 12.94 -2.93
N ALA A 207 10.83 13.09 -2.59
CA ALA A 207 11.33 12.86 -1.24
C ALA A 207 10.71 13.80 -0.19
N GLU A 208 10.49 15.06 -0.51
CA GLU A 208 9.86 16.03 0.39
C GLU A 208 8.36 15.78 0.60
N SER A 209 7.72 15.06 -0.31
CA SER A 209 6.28 14.81 -0.29
C SER A 209 5.91 13.46 0.30
N ILE A 210 6.88 12.57 0.51
CA ILE A 210 6.66 11.27 1.14
C ILE A 210 6.75 11.42 2.66
N VAL A 211 5.80 10.80 3.35
CA VAL A 211 5.75 10.71 4.81
C VAL A 211 5.86 9.24 5.22
N ARG A 212 6.68 8.96 6.24
CA ARG A 212 6.79 7.65 6.86
C ARG A 212 5.82 7.54 8.04
N LEU A 213 5.06 6.45 8.08
CA LEU A 213 4.03 6.22 9.11
C LEU A 213 4.53 5.22 10.16
N GLU A 214 4.58 5.66 11.41
CA GLU A 214 4.93 4.80 12.53
C GLU A 214 3.67 4.24 13.21
N PRO A 215 3.68 3.00 13.74
CA PRO A 215 4.84 2.11 13.87
C PRO A 215 5.07 1.15 12.69
N SER A 216 4.27 1.19 11.63
CA SER A 216 4.33 0.18 10.54
C SER A 216 5.54 0.33 9.61
N GLY A 217 6.13 1.52 9.53
CA GLY A 217 7.14 1.85 8.52
C GLY A 217 6.55 2.03 7.11
N LEU A 218 5.23 2.10 6.95
CA LEU A 218 4.59 2.41 5.67
C LEU A 218 4.95 3.83 5.23
N HIS A 219 5.32 3.98 3.96
CA HIS A 219 5.48 5.29 3.36
C HIS A 219 4.21 5.65 2.58
N ILE A 220 3.83 6.92 2.64
CA ILE A 220 2.71 7.47 1.89
C ILE A 220 3.14 8.69 1.09
N LEU A 221 2.73 8.74 -0.17
CA LEU A 221 2.67 9.96 -0.97
C LEU A 221 1.22 10.41 -1.03
N PRO A 222 0.81 11.40 -0.24
CA PRO A 222 -0.55 11.93 -0.25
C PRO A 222 -0.90 12.54 -1.62
N GLY A 223 -2.18 12.71 -1.92
CA GLY A 223 -2.60 13.32 -3.18
C GLY A 223 -2.24 14.82 -3.28
N GLY A 224 -2.18 15.51 -2.14
CA GLY A 224 -1.98 16.94 -2.10
C GLY A 224 -3.27 17.70 -2.45
N ASP A 225 -3.16 18.83 -3.14
CA ASP A 225 -4.30 19.65 -3.53
C ASP A 225 -5.19 18.95 -4.55
N ALA A 226 -6.51 19.08 -4.38
CA ALA A 226 -7.48 18.56 -5.32
C ALA A 226 -7.36 19.23 -6.69
N ARG A 227 -7.45 18.43 -7.77
CA ARG A 227 -7.22 18.84 -9.15
C ARG A 227 -8.38 18.45 -10.06
N ASN A 228 -8.58 19.24 -11.11
CA ASN A 228 -9.57 18.97 -12.17
C ASN A 228 -8.91 18.36 -13.43
N ASP A 229 -7.63 18.61 -13.65
CA ASP A 229 -6.80 18.20 -14.80
C ASP A 229 -6.09 16.86 -14.60
N VAL A 230 -6.74 15.96 -13.82
CA VAL A 230 -6.13 14.69 -13.36
C VAL A 230 -5.71 13.78 -14.50
N ALA A 231 -6.52 13.70 -15.57
CA ALA A 231 -6.24 12.80 -16.69
C ALA A 231 -4.92 13.17 -17.38
N GLU A 232 -4.71 14.47 -17.62
CA GLU A 232 -3.49 15.00 -18.23
C GLU A 232 -2.29 14.81 -17.32
N MET A 233 -2.44 15.05 -16.02
CA MET A 233 -1.37 14.90 -15.03
C MET A 233 -0.89 13.46 -14.93
N ILE A 234 -1.79 12.50 -14.79
CA ILE A 234 -1.45 11.08 -14.60
C ILE A 234 -0.98 10.42 -15.91
N SER A 235 -1.51 10.83 -17.06
CA SER A 235 -1.05 10.31 -18.36
C SER A 235 0.29 10.91 -18.82
N GLY A 236 0.69 12.00 -18.20
CA GLY A 236 1.88 12.77 -18.57
C GLY A 236 3.22 12.06 -18.30
N PRO A 237 4.32 12.57 -18.88
CA PRO A 237 5.65 12.00 -18.66
C PRO A 237 6.12 12.14 -17.21
N LYS A 238 5.72 13.22 -16.52
CA LYS A 238 6.15 13.48 -15.15
C LYS A 238 5.68 12.40 -14.17
N PHE A 239 4.47 11.90 -14.31
CA PHE A 239 4.00 10.78 -13.47
C PHE A 239 4.80 9.49 -13.70
N LYS A 240 5.23 9.23 -14.94
CA LYS A 240 6.09 8.08 -15.25
C LYS A 240 7.47 8.22 -14.60
N GLU A 241 8.03 9.43 -14.57
CA GLU A 241 9.29 9.72 -13.88
C GLU A 241 9.16 9.47 -12.38
N ILE A 242 8.09 9.97 -11.74
CA ILE A 242 7.78 9.75 -10.34
C ILE A 242 7.69 8.26 -10.02
N LEU A 243 6.96 7.49 -10.82
CA LEU A 243 6.85 6.03 -10.63
C LEU A 243 8.18 5.31 -10.81
N LYS A 244 9.04 5.78 -11.74
CA LYS A 244 10.38 5.23 -11.92
C LYS A 244 11.25 5.49 -10.69
N GLU A 245 11.27 6.72 -10.19
CA GLU A 245 12.02 7.12 -9.00
C GLU A 245 11.53 6.35 -7.77
N ALA A 246 10.21 6.22 -7.59
CA ALA A 246 9.62 5.44 -6.50
C ALA A 246 10.05 3.96 -6.54
N ARG A 247 10.08 3.32 -7.72
CA ARG A 247 10.53 1.93 -7.88
C ARG A 247 12.02 1.70 -7.60
N GLU A 248 12.82 2.74 -7.59
CA GLU A 248 14.23 2.67 -7.18
C GLU A 248 14.40 2.69 -5.66
N MET A 249 13.42 3.23 -4.94
CA MET A 249 13.43 3.38 -3.48
C MET A 249 12.63 2.31 -2.76
N PHE A 250 11.54 1.84 -3.36
CA PHE A 250 10.56 0.93 -2.76
C PHE A 250 10.44 -0.39 -3.54
N ASP A 251 9.91 -1.42 -2.87
CA ASP A 251 9.73 -2.77 -3.39
C ASP A 251 8.33 -2.97 -3.98
#